data_097fe19b7471e42e8f177b5840fd61e7
#
_entry.id   097fe19b7471e42e8f177b5840fd61e7
#
_cell.length_a   1.000
_cell.length_b   1.000
_cell.length_c   1.000
_cell.angle_alpha   90.00
_cell.angle_beta   90.00
_cell.angle_gamma   90.00
#
_symmetry.space_group_name_H-M   'P 1'
#
loop_
_entity.id
_entity.type
_entity.pdbx_description
1 polymer ?
#
loop_
_entity_poly.entity_id
_entity_poly.type
_entity_poly.pdbx_seq_one_letter_code
_entity_poly.pdbx_strand_id
1 'polypeptide(L)'
;MIEHKFLSADEHNFIIRPNPAMSWKLIKRIYIAFATFILVIAIVLSMINLYLAIPFYGVEVIFLGYALYITALKSSYYEEVKIDKFNIKISFVNRKNVKNYDFVRQWAEFKFKPATNLKPSEISISKKGKILVIAERVNEADRKKLFNLIKTF
;
A
#
# COMPACT_ATOMS: atom_id res chain seq x y z
N MET A 1 5.29 -6.57 -1.88
CA MET A 1 5.21 -7.84 -2.64
C MET A 1 5.08 -7.51 -4.12
N ILE A 2 5.96 -8.06 -4.94
CA ILE A 2 5.99 -7.82 -6.39
C ILE A 2 5.54 -9.10 -7.07
N GLU A 3 4.52 -8.99 -7.90
CA GLU A 3 4.06 -10.09 -8.76
C GLU A 3 4.48 -9.75 -10.19
N HIS A 4 5.24 -10.65 -10.81
CA HIS A 4 5.61 -10.55 -12.21
C HIS A 4 4.74 -11.51 -13.01
N LYS A 5 4.01 -11.00 -13.99
CA LYS A 5 3.20 -11.80 -14.93
C LYS A 5 3.72 -11.61 -16.33
N PHE A 6 4.06 -12.71 -16.98
CA PHE A 6 4.32 -12.73 -18.42
C PHE A 6 2.97 -12.75 -19.13
N LEU A 7 2.68 -11.75 -19.95
CA LEU A 7 1.49 -11.72 -20.80
C LEU A 7 1.79 -12.27 -22.20
N SER A 8 2.99 -11.96 -22.71
CA SER A 8 3.51 -12.41 -24.01
C SER A 8 5.04 -12.38 -23.98
N ALA A 9 5.71 -12.88 -25.04
CA ALA A 9 7.18 -12.87 -25.12
C ALA A 9 7.79 -11.46 -24.97
N ASP A 10 7.05 -10.40 -25.36
CA ASP A 10 7.49 -9.01 -25.37
C ASP A 10 6.73 -8.12 -24.38
N GLU A 11 5.79 -8.66 -23.59
CA GLU A 11 4.98 -7.91 -22.65
C GLU A 11 5.20 -8.38 -21.20
N HIS A 12 5.73 -7.48 -20.38
CA HIS A 12 5.98 -7.72 -18.97
C HIS A 12 5.06 -6.85 -18.12
N ASN A 13 4.34 -7.49 -17.20
CA ASN A 13 3.47 -6.81 -16.26
C ASN A 13 3.97 -7.01 -14.82
N PHE A 14 4.32 -5.92 -14.15
CA PHE A 14 4.75 -5.88 -12.76
C PHE A 14 3.64 -5.26 -11.92
N ILE A 15 3.04 -6.06 -11.04
CA ILE A 15 2.07 -5.58 -10.07
C ILE A 15 2.80 -5.37 -8.74
N ILE A 16 2.88 -4.12 -8.32
CA ILE A 16 3.58 -3.68 -7.13
C ILE A 16 2.54 -3.37 -6.06
N ARG A 17 2.48 -4.22 -5.03
CA ARG A 17 1.58 -4.02 -3.90
C ARG A 17 2.37 -3.62 -2.67
N PRO A 18 1.90 -2.63 -1.88
CA PRO A 18 2.47 -2.37 -0.56
C PRO A 18 2.44 -3.66 0.26
N ASN A 19 3.46 -3.86 1.07
CA ASN A 19 3.45 -4.96 2.04
C ASN A 19 2.59 -4.54 3.24
N PRO A 20 1.36 -5.05 3.39
CA PRO A 20 0.59 -4.76 4.59
C PRO A 20 1.28 -5.42 5.79
N ALA A 21 1.47 -4.68 6.86
CA ALA A 21 2.05 -5.21 8.10
C ALA A 21 1.22 -6.38 8.67
N MET A 22 -0.10 -6.33 8.46
CA MET A 22 -1.04 -7.36 8.90
C MET A 22 -2.14 -7.61 7.88
N SER A 23 -2.61 -8.85 7.79
CA SER A 23 -3.78 -9.19 6.96
C SER A 23 -5.05 -8.58 7.56
N TRP A 24 -5.98 -8.16 6.71
CA TRP A 24 -7.26 -7.60 7.14
C TRP A 24 -8.07 -8.54 8.05
N LYS A 25 -7.94 -9.85 7.82
CA LYS A 25 -8.57 -10.88 8.67
C LYS A 25 -8.03 -10.83 10.09
N LEU A 26 -6.72 -10.67 10.26
CA LEU A 26 -6.07 -10.59 11.56
C LEU A 26 -6.43 -9.30 12.30
N ILE A 27 -6.43 -8.17 11.59
CA ILE A 27 -6.86 -6.87 12.14
C ILE A 27 -8.29 -6.96 12.69
N LYS A 28 -9.22 -7.55 11.93
CA LYS A 28 -10.60 -7.75 12.40
C LYS A 28 -10.67 -8.61 13.67
N ARG A 29 -9.90 -9.70 13.74
CA ARG A 29 -9.91 -10.58 14.94
C ARG A 29 -9.41 -9.84 16.17
N ILE A 30 -8.31 -9.09 16.04
CA ILE A 30 -7.75 -8.29 17.13
C ILE A 30 -8.76 -7.23 17.57
N TYR A 31 -9.38 -6.54 16.61
CA TYR A 31 -10.41 -5.53 16.91
C TYR A 31 -11.61 -6.13 17.66
N ILE A 32 -12.14 -7.27 17.21
CA ILE A 32 -13.27 -7.94 17.86
C ILE A 32 -12.88 -8.37 19.28
N ALA A 33 -11.70 -8.97 19.47
CA ALA A 33 -11.22 -9.36 20.80
C ALA A 33 -11.12 -8.16 21.75
N PHE A 34 -10.57 -7.05 21.27
CA PHE A 34 -10.45 -5.81 22.03
C PHE A 34 -11.82 -5.19 22.34
N ALA A 35 -12.72 -5.12 21.36
CA ALA A 35 -14.08 -4.61 21.56
C ALA A 35 -14.86 -5.46 22.56
N THR A 36 -14.73 -6.78 22.52
CA THR A 36 -15.34 -7.69 23.51
C THR A 36 -14.78 -7.45 24.89
N PHE A 37 -13.47 -7.26 25.03
CA PHE A 37 -12.83 -6.98 26.31
C PHE A 37 -13.35 -5.67 26.91
N ILE A 38 -13.44 -4.60 26.12
CA ILE A 38 -14.02 -3.32 26.56
C ILE A 38 -15.49 -3.46 26.96
N LEU A 39 -16.27 -4.25 26.22
CA LEU A 39 -17.67 -4.48 26.54
C LEU A 39 -17.83 -5.17 27.89
N VAL A 40 -16.99 -6.16 28.19
CA VAL A 40 -16.99 -6.83 29.51
C VAL A 40 -16.70 -5.84 30.62
N ILE A 41 -15.69 -4.99 30.45
CA ILE A 41 -15.37 -3.91 31.40
C ILE A 41 -16.57 -2.98 31.60
N ALA A 42 -17.22 -2.55 30.52
CA ALA A 42 -18.38 -1.67 30.58
C ALA A 42 -19.55 -2.31 31.36
N ILE A 43 -19.78 -3.61 31.19
CA ILE A 43 -20.79 -4.37 31.95
C ILE A 43 -20.45 -4.36 33.44
N VAL A 44 -19.20 -4.69 33.78
CA VAL A 44 -18.75 -4.71 35.21
C VAL A 44 -18.92 -3.34 35.87
N LEU A 45 -18.51 -2.27 35.17
CA LEU A 45 -18.66 -0.88 35.64
C LEU A 45 -20.14 -0.49 35.81
N SER A 46 -21.00 -0.97 34.93
CA SER A 46 -22.46 -0.77 35.07
C SER A 46 -23.01 -1.39 36.32
N MET A 47 -22.51 -2.55 36.74
CA MET A 47 -22.95 -3.22 37.96
C MET A 47 -22.60 -2.46 39.24
N ILE A 48 -21.59 -1.61 39.21
CA ILE A 48 -21.19 -0.75 40.35
C ILE A 48 -21.69 0.70 40.18
N ASN A 49 -22.76 0.90 39.41
CA ASN A 49 -23.43 2.18 39.16
C ASN A 49 -22.61 3.26 38.46
N LEU A 50 -21.53 2.88 37.74
CA LEU A 50 -20.70 3.81 36.95
C LEU A 50 -21.18 3.91 35.48
N TYR A 51 -22.48 4.17 35.28
CA TYR A 51 -23.10 4.20 33.94
C TYR A 51 -22.53 5.29 33.03
N LEU A 52 -22.04 6.40 33.59
CA LEU A 52 -21.46 7.51 32.84
C LEU A 52 -20.20 7.11 32.06
N ALA A 53 -19.54 6.02 32.43
CA ALA A 53 -18.37 5.52 31.71
C ALA A 53 -18.72 4.80 30.38
N ILE A 54 -19.93 4.26 30.25
CA ILE A 54 -20.37 3.47 29.10
C ILE A 54 -20.28 4.24 27.78
N PRO A 55 -20.79 5.49 27.66
CA PRO A 55 -20.71 6.22 26.39
C PRO A 55 -19.27 6.50 25.96
N PHE A 56 -18.34 6.68 26.90
CA PHE A 56 -16.92 6.92 26.56
C PHE A 56 -16.29 5.65 25.96
N TYR A 57 -16.52 4.48 26.53
CA TYR A 57 -16.02 3.23 25.96
C TYR A 57 -16.63 2.92 24.60
N GLY A 58 -17.91 3.23 24.41
CA GLY A 58 -18.58 3.09 23.11
C GLY A 58 -17.93 3.95 22.02
N VAL A 59 -17.66 5.21 22.35
CA VAL A 59 -16.99 6.15 21.44
C VAL A 59 -15.56 5.68 21.10
N GLU A 60 -14.79 5.21 22.08
CA GLU A 60 -13.43 4.69 21.83
C GLU A 60 -13.42 3.50 20.86
N VAL A 61 -14.32 2.54 21.06
CA VAL A 61 -14.43 1.37 20.17
C VAL A 61 -14.80 1.79 18.76
N ILE A 62 -15.73 2.73 18.58
CA ILE A 62 -16.13 3.24 17.27
C ILE A 62 -14.96 3.96 16.60
N PHE A 63 -14.25 4.84 17.33
CA PHE A 63 -13.07 5.55 16.81
C PHE A 63 -11.96 4.59 16.37
N LEU A 64 -11.66 3.59 17.19
CA LEU A 64 -10.66 2.59 16.85
C LEU A 64 -11.08 1.80 15.59
N GLY A 65 -12.33 1.38 15.51
CA GLY A 65 -12.87 0.69 14.34
C GLY A 65 -12.77 1.54 13.07
N TYR A 66 -13.10 2.82 13.17
CA TYR A 66 -12.99 3.77 12.06
C TYR A 66 -11.54 3.99 11.62
N ALA A 67 -10.61 4.17 12.55
CA ALA A 67 -9.18 4.33 12.27
C ALA A 67 -8.60 3.09 11.57
N LEU A 68 -8.94 1.89 12.04
CA LEU A 68 -8.53 0.63 11.42
C LEU A 68 -9.14 0.46 10.02
N TYR A 69 -10.40 0.87 9.84
CA TYR A 69 -11.07 0.85 8.54
C TYR A 69 -10.36 1.76 7.52
N ILE A 70 -10.05 3.01 7.90
CA ILE A 70 -9.31 3.93 7.02
C ILE A 70 -7.93 3.36 6.66
N THR A 71 -7.23 2.78 7.64
CA THR A 71 -5.90 2.17 7.41
C THR A 71 -5.99 1.02 6.42
N ALA A 72 -7.02 0.18 6.55
CA ALA A 72 -7.27 -0.91 5.60
C ALA A 72 -7.61 -0.41 4.19
N LEU A 73 -8.33 0.72 4.08
CA LEU A 73 -8.62 1.35 2.79
C LEU A 73 -7.35 1.81 2.07
N LYS A 74 -6.40 2.37 2.80
CA LYS A 74 -5.10 2.81 2.25
C LYS A 74 -4.25 1.63 1.78
N SER A 75 -4.44 0.45 2.35
CA SER A 75 -3.76 -0.80 1.94
C SER A 75 -4.24 -1.38 0.61
N SER A 76 -5.36 -0.89 0.07
CA SER A 76 -5.91 -1.33 -1.23
C SER A 76 -5.24 -0.68 -2.45
N TYR A 77 -4.25 0.18 -2.24
CA TYR A 77 -3.47 0.80 -3.29
C TYR A 77 -2.49 -0.20 -3.91
N TYR A 78 -2.37 -0.19 -5.23
CA TYR A 78 -1.31 -0.91 -5.93
C TYR A 78 -0.88 -0.13 -7.18
N GLU A 79 0.32 -0.40 -7.61
CA GLU A 79 0.91 0.15 -8.83
C GLU A 79 1.09 -0.97 -9.84
N GLU A 80 0.76 -0.70 -11.07
CA GLU A 80 0.96 -1.61 -12.19
C GLU A 80 1.90 -0.98 -13.20
N VAL A 81 3.00 -1.66 -13.51
CA VAL A 81 3.97 -1.25 -14.52
C VAL A 81 3.92 -2.26 -15.65
N LYS A 82 3.38 -1.86 -16.78
CA LYS A 82 3.36 -2.64 -18.02
C LYS A 82 4.47 -2.14 -18.93
N ILE A 83 5.37 -3.03 -19.28
CA ILE A 83 6.45 -2.77 -20.22
C ILE A 83 6.14 -3.54 -21.50
N ASP A 84 5.92 -2.82 -22.57
CA ASP A 84 5.72 -3.31 -23.91
C ASP A 84 6.94 -2.97 -24.78
N LYS A 85 7.01 -3.50 -25.98
CA LYS A 85 8.11 -3.27 -26.94
C LYS A 85 8.34 -1.78 -27.21
N PHE A 86 7.27 -0.99 -27.28
CA PHE A 86 7.32 0.43 -27.65
C PHE A 86 6.95 1.39 -26.52
N ASN A 87 6.15 0.93 -25.56
CA ASN A 87 5.55 1.76 -24.52
C ASN A 87 5.73 1.18 -23.12
N ILE A 88 5.80 2.08 -22.14
CA ILE A 88 5.76 1.76 -20.74
C ILE A 88 4.52 2.45 -20.17
N LYS A 89 3.57 1.67 -19.66
CA LYS A 89 2.36 2.18 -19.02
C LYS A 89 2.44 1.96 -17.52
N ILE A 90 2.33 3.04 -16.76
CA ILE A 90 2.32 3.01 -15.30
C ILE A 90 0.94 3.43 -14.82
N SER A 91 0.27 2.54 -14.10
CA SER A 91 -1.06 2.75 -13.57
C SER A 91 -1.01 2.73 -12.04
N PHE A 92 -1.39 3.84 -11.42
CA PHE A 92 -1.59 3.93 -9.97
C PHE A 92 -3.05 3.68 -9.67
N VAL A 93 -3.35 2.54 -9.08
CA VAL A 93 -4.71 2.13 -8.78
C VAL A 93 -4.99 2.34 -7.30
N ASN A 94 -5.92 3.23 -7.01
CA ASN A 94 -6.42 3.47 -5.66
C ASN A 94 -7.94 3.30 -5.66
N ARG A 95 -8.40 2.08 -5.36
CA ARG A 95 -9.81 1.69 -5.24
C ARG A 95 -10.67 2.06 -6.46
N LYS A 96 -11.08 3.32 -6.62
CA LYS A 96 -11.91 3.84 -7.72
C LYS A 96 -11.15 4.76 -8.67
N ASN A 97 -10.02 5.29 -8.21
CA ASN A 97 -9.24 6.24 -9.00
C ASN A 97 -8.04 5.53 -9.62
N VAL A 98 -7.98 5.55 -10.93
CA VAL A 98 -6.84 5.03 -11.71
C VAL A 98 -6.17 6.21 -12.39
N LYS A 99 -4.88 6.42 -12.10
CA LYS A 99 -4.04 7.39 -12.79
C LYS A 99 -3.10 6.65 -13.71
N ASN A 100 -3.21 6.88 -15.00
CA ASN A 100 -2.37 6.25 -16.00
C ASN A 100 -1.33 7.26 -16.52
N TYR A 101 -0.11 6.77 -16.69
CA TYR A 101 0.99 7.51 -17.28
C TYR A 101 1.60 6.64 -18.37
N ASP A 102 1.67 7.20 -19.60
CA ASP A 102 2.22 6.51 -20.75
C ASP A 102 3.56 7.13 -21.14
N PHE A 103 4.57 6.29 -21.24
CA PHE A 103 5.93 6.66 -21.65
C PHE A 103 6.32 5.87 -22.89
N VAL A 104 6.96 6.53 -23.83
CA VAL A 104 7.60 5.84 -24.95
C VAL A 104 8.90 5.23 -24.44
N ARG A 105 9.10 3.93 -24.63
CA ARG A 105 10.23 3.17 -24.06
C ARG A 105 11.59 3.76 -24.43
N GLN A 106 11.77 4.23 -25.65
CA GLN A 106 13.03 4.80 -26.13
C GLN A 106 13.47 6.08 -25.39
N TRP A 107 12.50 6.80 -24.75
CA TRP A 107 12.76 8.07 -24.07
C TRP A 107 12.55 7.98 -22.56
N ALA A 108 12.25 6.79 -22.08
CA ALA A 108 12.02 6.53 -20.69
C ALA A 108 13.28 5.97 -20.03
N GLU A 109 13.78 6.63 -19.01
CA GLU A 109 14.95 6.22 -18.25
C GLU A 109 14.54 5.90 -16.82
N PHE A 110 14.79 4.65 -16.39
CA PHE A 110 14.63 4.26 -14.99
C PHE A 110 15.89 4.62 -14.21
N LYS A 111 15.71 5.38 -13.13
CA LYS A 111 16.79 5.77 -12.22
C LYS A 111 16.55 5.21 -10.85
N PHE A 112 17.58 4.64 -10.25
CA PHE A 112 17.58 4.19 -8.87
C PHE A 112 18.46 5.12 -8.05
N LYS A 113 17.87 5.73 -7.03
CA LYS A 113 18.61 6.48 -6.01
C LYS A 113 18.73 5.60 -4.77
N PRO A 114 19.94 5.29 -4.32
CA PRO A 114 20.13 4.50 -3.11
C PRO A 114 19.62 5.25 -1.88
N ALA A 115 19.28 4.50 -0.84
CA ALA A 115 18.89 5.07 0.44
C ALA A 115 20.06 5.85 1.05
N THR A 116 19.76 7.00 1.62
CA THR A 116 20.65 7.83 2.45
C THR A 116 20.11 7.86 3.88
N ASN A 117 20.91 8.33 4.84
CA ASN A 117 20.50 8.41 6.27
C ASN A 117 19.17 9.16 6.50
N LEU A 118 18.78 10.04 5.56
CA LEU A 118 17.60 10.90 5.68
C LEU A 118 16.47 10.55 4.68
N LYS A 119 16.74 9.72 3.66
CA LYS A 119 15.76 9.40 2.61
C LYS A 119 15.83 7.92 2.22
N PRO A 120 14.68 7.25 2.08
CA PRO A 120 14.64 5.89 1.57
C PRO A 120 15.10 5.84 0.11
N SER A 121 15.47 4.66 -0.39
CA SER A 121 15.77 4.48 -1.80
C SER A 121 14.56 4.82 -2.67
N GLU A 122 14.78 5.29 -3.88
CA GLU A 122 13.75 5.77 -4.80
C GLU A 122 13.96 5.19 -6.20
N ILE A 123 12.90 4.66 -6.80
CA ILE A 123 12.88 4.34 -8.23
C ILE A 123 12.06 5.41 -8.92
N SER A 124 12.64 6.02 -9.92
CA SER A 124 11.97 7.04 -10.73
C SER A 124 12.10 6.73 -12.21
N ILE A 125 11.06 7.07 -12.95
CA ILE A 125 11.08 7.09 -14.42
C ILE A 125 11.07 8.54 -14.87
N SER A 126 11.95 8.89 -15.79
CA SER A 126 12.04 10.25 -16.33
C SER A 126 11.73 10.29 -17.81
N LYS A 127 10.98 11.33 -18.25
CA LYS A 127 10.69 11.65 -19.64
C LYS A 127 10.62 13.15 -19.80
N LYS A 128 11.48 13.73 -20.63
CA LYS A 128 11.49 15.18 -20.97
C LYS A 128 11.31 16.09 -19.73
N GLY A 129 12.05 15.82 -18.65
CA GLY A 129 12.02 16.64 -17.44
C GLY A 129 10.89 16.32 -16.45
N LYS A 130 9.91 15.49 -16.82
CA LYS A 130 8.92 14.96 -15.86
C LYS A 130 9.48 13.72 -15.18
N ILE A 131 9.52 13.74 -13.85
CA ILE A 131 9.97 12.62 -13.02
C ILE A 131 8.74 12.02 -12.34
N LEU A 132 8.55 10.72 -12.49
CA LEU A 132 7.52 9.95 -11.83
C LEU A 132 8.18 8.94 -10.91
N VAL A 133 7.86 8.99 -9.62
CA VAL A 133 8.36 8.05 -8.62
C VAL A 133 7.44 6.84 -8.59
N ILE A 134 8.02 5.65 -8.59
CA ILE A 134 7.31 4.36 -8.50
C ILE A 134 7.80 3.55 -7.32
N ALA A 135 6.98 2.60 -6.85
CA ALA A 135 7.29 1.73 -5.72
C ALA A 135 7.63 2.47 -4.41
N GLU A 136 7.02 3.66 -4.20
CA GLU A 136 7.28 4.46 -3.01
C GLU A 136 6.86 3.75 -1.72
N ARG A 137 5.78 2.93 -1.77
CA ARG A 137 5.18 2.24 -0.62
C ARG A 137 5.63 0.80 -0.44
N VAL A 138 6.76 0.44 -1.04
CA VAL A 138 7.32 -0.91 -1.00
C VAL A 138 8.61 -0.93 -0.20
N ASN A 139 8.92 -2.06 0.45
CA ASN A 139 10.14 -2.24 1.21
C ASN A 139 11.38 -2.09 0.33
N GLU A 140 12.49 -1.68 0.93
CA GLU A 140 13.75 -1.43 0.21
C GLU A 140 14.27 -2.67 -0.52
N ALA A 141 14.18 -3.85 0.09
CA ALA A 141 14.59 -5.11 -0.54
C ALA A 141 13.78 -5.42 -1.80
N ASP A 142 12.44 -5.25 -1.72
CA ASP A 142 11.56 -5.44 -2.87
C ASP A 142 11.81 -4.37 -3.95
N ARG A 143 12.11 -3.14 -3.55
CA ARG A 143 12.42 -2.04 -4.48
C ARG A 143 13.70 -2.32 -5.28
N LYS A 144 14.78 -2.77 -4.63
CA LYS A 144 16.01 -3.20 -5.30
C LYS A 144 15.75 -4.36 -6.27
N LYS A 145 14.96 -5.33 -5.84
CA LYS A 145 14.53 -6.46 -6.68
C LYS A 145 13.78 -6.02 -7.93
N LEU A 146 12.82 -5.09 -7.76
CA LEU A 146 12.05 -4.53 -8.87
C LEU A 146 12.95 -3.82 -9.88
N PHE A 147 13.85 -2.95 -9.39
CA PHE A 147 14.77 -2.23 -10.25
C PHE A 147 15.66 -3.16 -11.08
N ASN A 148 16.22 -4.20 -10.44
CA ASN A 148 17.05 -5.19 -11.15
C ASN A 148 16.25 -5.95 -12.21
N LEU A 149 14.99 -6.32 -11.90
CA LEU A 149 14.10 -6.97 -12.87
C LEU A 149 13.81 -6.04 -14.06
N ILE A 150 13.44 -4.79 -13.80
CA ILE A 150 13.13 -3.81 -14.88
C ILE A 150 14.36 -3.53 -15.75
N LYS A 151 15.56 -3.51 -15.16
CA LYS A 151 16.81 -3.25 -15.90
C LYS A 151 17.19 -4.39 -16.86
N THR A 152 16.68 -5.59 -16.63
CA THR A 152 16.98 -6.78 -17.45
C THR A 152 16.19 -6.77 -18.77
N PHE A 153 15.15 -5.98 -18.86
CA PHE A 153 14.28 -5.79 -20.03
C PHE A 153 14.47 -4.44 -20.70
#